data_f7a312b6e0babc86c7f7e0e70e4b4926
#
_entry.id   f7a312b6e0babc86c7f7e0e70e4b4926
#
_cell.length_a   1.000
_cell.length_b   1.000
_cell.length_c   1.000
_cell.angle_alpha   90.00
_cell.angle_beta   90.00
_cell.angle_gamma   90.00
#
_symmetry.space_group_name_H-M   'P 1'
#
loop_
_entity.id
_entity.type
_entity.pdbx_description
1 polymer ?
#
loop_
_entity_poly.entity_id
_entity_poly.type
_entity_poly.pdbx_seq_one_letter_code
_entity_poly.pdbx_strand_id
1 'polypeptide(L)'
;AAACLAMVCLHYKKEITITRLRDMMGTDLKGTNLTGMEKAAQELGFSTAAVRVDRENFLSEFTTPCIAQVITDEGLAHFVTVFKKTTIKDDGERRRHMLRQEEERKKCADEGKKFRCRDYVIIGDPAKELKKISLDEFYKNFTGVLLLMTPTSEFKAGKQKQGSMVKRFLDLLLPQKKLFFYAILSSVVMTVLGIASSMYNKILMDEILPYGLKSLLISVILVFSIVSVTSALISMVRQWVLIYLSIKVDIPLMLGYFGHVFRLPMKF
;
A
#
# COMPACT_ATOMS: atom_id res chain seq x y z
N ALA A 1 -12.16 8.71 2.71
CA ALA A 1 -12.32 7.69 3.75
C ALA A 1 -10.98 7.07 4.17
N ALA A 2 -10.30 6.26 3.34
CA ALA A 2 -9.05 5.58 3.71
C ALA A 2 -7.92 6.52 4.18
N ALA A 3 -7.78 7.68 3.53
CA ALA A 3 -6.81 8.67 3.94
C ALA A 3 -7.15 9.33 5.29
N CYS A 4 -8.44 9.50 5.63
CA CYS A 4 -8.84 9.98 6.96
C CYS A 4 -8.43 8.99 8.04
N LEU A 5 -8.68 7.69 7.83
CA LEU A 5 -8.24 6.66 8.78
C LEU A 5 -6.72 6.59 8.87
N ALA A 6 -5.99 6.77 7.75
CA ALA A 6 -4.54 6.86 7.75
C ALA A 6 -4.02 8.03 8.60
N MET A 7 -4.67 9.21 8.50
CA MET A 7 -4.33 10.37 9.33
C MET A 7 -4.54 10.11 10.82
N VAL A 8 -5.64 9.44 11.20
CA VAL A 8 -5.87 9.04 12.59
C VAL A 8 -4.82 8.04 13.06
N CYS A 9 -4.50 7.02 12.25
CA CYS A 9 -3.44 6.07 12.56
C CYS A 9 -2.10 6.76 12.75
N LEU A 10 -1.76 7.72 11.89
CA LEU A 10 -0.51 8.48 11.96
C LEU A 10 -0.44 9.33 13.24
N HIS A 11 -1.56 9.93 13.65
CA HIS A 11 -1.65 10.66 14.92
C HIS A 11 -1.25 9.76 16.10
N TYR A 12 -1.67 8.51 16.11
CA TYR A 12 -1.30 7.51 17.10
C TYR A 12 0.01 6.76 16.77
N LYS A 13 0.85 7.31 15.88
CA LYS A 13 2.17 6.76 15.49
C LYS A 13 2.12 5.38 14.87
N LYS A 14 1.05 5.06 14.17
CA LYS A 14 0.91 3.83 13.38
C LYS A 14 0.91 4.16 11.90
N GLU A 15 1.97 3.77 11.20
CA GLU A 15 2.08 3.99 9.76
C GLU A 15 1.49 2.79 8.98
N ILE A 16 0.46 3.06 8.18
CA ILE A 16 -0.20 2.08 7.32
C ILE A 16 -0.39 2.68 5.95
N THR A 17 -0.21 1.87 4.91
CA THR A 17 -0.43 2.32 3.53
C THR A 17 -1.91 2.47 3.22
N ILE A 18 -2.24 3.51 2.44
CA ILE A 18 -3.61 3.79 2.01
C ILE A 18 -4.22 2.61 1.24
N THR A 19 -3.41 1.92 0.42
CA THR A 19 -3.84 0.73 -0.33
C THR A 19 -4.36 -0.35 0.61
N ARG A 20 -3.62 -0.67 1.66
CA ARG A 20 -4.04 -1.67 2.65
C ARG A 20 -5.32 -1.27 3.39
N LEU A 21 -5.43 0.01 3.73
CA LEU A 21 -6.66 0.53 4.36
C LEU A 21 -7.87 0.40 3.42
N ARG A 22 -7.69 0.66 2.13
CA ARG A 22 -8.76 0.44 1.13
C ARG A 22 -9.20 -1.01 1.08
N ASP A 23 -8.26 -1.94 1.08
CA ASP A 23 -8.55 -3.39 1.08
C ASP A 23 -9.32 -3.80 2.36
N MET A 24 -8.88 -3.34 3.54
CA MET A 24 -9.53 -3.62 4.81
C MET A 24 -10.95 -3.03 4.91
N MET A 25 -11.16 -1.85 4.33
CA MET A 25 -12.45 -1.17 4.32
C MET A 25 -13.43 -1.72 3.29
N GLY A 26 -12.99 -2.58 2.36
CA GLY A 26 -13.79 -3.01 1.22
C GLY A 26 -14.24 -1.84 0.33
N THR A 27 -13.34 -0.87 0.10
CA THR A 27 -13.62 0.31 -0.73
C THR A 27 -13.87 -0.10 -2.18
N ASP A 28 -15.02 0.25 -2.72
CA ASP A 28 -15.41 0.02 -4.11
C ASP A 28 -15.41 1.33 -4.93
N LEU A 29 -15.89 1.27 -6.19
CA LEU A 29 -15.99 2.44 -7.06
C LEU A 29 -16.98 3.50 -6.56
N LYS A 30 -17.93 3.11 -5.70
CA LYS A 30 -18.88 4.02 -5.06
C LYS A 30 -18.33 4.67 -3.80
N GLY A 31 -17.13 4.29 -3.37
CA GLY A 31 -16.46 4.81 -2.19
C GLY A 31 -16.44 3.81 -1.03
N THR A 32 -16.30 4.33 0.17
CA THR A 32 -16.28 3.54 1.43
C THR A 32 -17.48 3.93 2.27
N ASN A 33 -18.19 2.95 2.80
CA ASN A 33 -19.25 3.19 3.79
C ASN A 33 -18.66 3.29 5.22
N LEU A 34 -19.44 3.87 6.11
CA LEU A 34 -19.03 4.04 7.52
C LEU A 34 -18.76 2.70 8.21
N THR A 35 -19.55 1.67 7.92
CA THR A 35 -19.39 0.33 8.48
C THR A 35 -18.07 -0.33 8.07
N GLY A 36 -17.65 -0.15 6.81
CA GLY A 36 -16.34 -0.64 6.34
C GLY A 36 -15.18 0.06 7.04
N MET A 37 -15.33 1.37 7.27
CA MET A 37 -14.34 2.16 8.02
C MET A 37 -14.25 1.72 9.49
N GLU A 38 -15.40 1.49 10.13
CA GLU A 38 -15.49 1.01 11.50
C GLU A 38 -14.82 -0.36 11.67
N LYS A 39 -15.14 -1.33 10.81
CA LYS A 39 -14.48 -2.66 10.82
C LYS A 39 -12.98 -2.56 10.66
N ALA A 40 -12.51 -1.77 9.70
CA ALA A 40 -11.08 -1.59 9.48
C ALA A 40 -10.40 -0.93 10.70
N ALA A 41 -11.02 0.04 11.34
CA ALA A 41 -10.51 0.65 12.55
C ALA A 41 -10.44 -0.35 13.72
N GLN A 42 -11.45 -1.21 13.90
CA GLN A 42 -11.45 -2.29 14.90
C GLN A 42 -10.33 -3.30 14.66
N GLU A 43 -10.13 -3.75 13.42
CA GLU A 43 -9.02 -4.65 13.06
C GLU A 43 -7.64 -4.03 13.35
N LEU A 44 -7.55 -2.71 13.33
CA LEU A 44 -6.34 -1.97 13.66
C LEU A 44 -6.10 -1.82 15.16
N GLY A 45 -7.06 -2.24 15.99
CA GLY A 45 -7.01 -2.16 17.43
C GLY A 45 -7.60 -0.86 18.02
N PHE A 46 -8.50 -0.21 17.28
CA PHE A 46 -9.29 0.89 17.83
C PHE A 46 -10.64 0.38 18.35
N SER A 47 -11.09 0.91 19.48
CA SER A 47 -12.50 0.89 19.85
C SER A 47 -13.21 2.00 19.07
N THR A 48 -14.31 1.68 18.42
CA THR A 48 -15.04 2.60 17.55
C THR A 48 -16.46 2.81 18.03
N ALA A 49 -16.97 4.03 17.86
CA ALA A 49 -18.39 4.36 18.09
C ALA A 49 -18.85 5.33 17.01
N ALA A 50 -19.81 4.89 16.19
CA ALA A 50 -20.50 5.76 15.25
C ALA A 50 -21.64 6.47 16.01
N VAL A 51 -21.57 7.80 16.10
CA VAL A 51 -22.54 8.60 16.82
C VAL A 51 -23.12 9.69 15.94
N ARG A 52 -24.36 10.07 16.22
CA ARG A 52 -24.97 11.24 15.60
C ARG A 52 -25.00 12.36 16.63
N VAL A 53 -24.45 13.51 16.29
CA VAL A 53 -24.33 14.65 17.18
C VAL A 53 -24.96 15.90 16.59
N ASP A 54 -25.68 16.63 17.44
CA ASP A 54 -26.21 17.94 17.13
C ASP A 54 -25.16 19.02 17.38
N ARG A 55 -25.47 20.26 16.97
CA ARG A 55 -24.57 21.40 17.13
C ARG A 55 -24.17 21.65 18.58
N GLU A 56 -25.08 21.53 19.52
CA GLU A 56 -24.82 21.69 20.94
C GLU A 56 -23.93 20.58 21.47
N ASN A 57 -24.22 19.33 21.14
CA ASN A 57 -23.45 18.18 21.58
C ASN A 57 -22.08 18.07 20.89
N PHE A 58 -21.90 18.68 19.73
CA PHE A 58 -20.58 18.75 19.09
C PHE A 58 -19.56 19.55 19.91
N LEU A 59 -20.01 20.55 20.70
CA LEU A 59 -19.15 21.31 21.60
C LEU A 59 -18.81 20.54 22.89
N SER A 60 -19.48 19.41 23.18
CA SER A 60 -19.15 18.57 24.34
C SER A 60 -17.75 17.97 24.24
N GLU A 61 -17.23 17.42 25.33
CA GLU A 61 -15.96 16.71 25.35
C GLU A 61 -16.13 15.32 24.73
N PHE A 62 -15.42 15.02 23.64
CA PHE A 62 -15.30 13.70 23.06
C PHE A 62 -13.91 13.48 22.47
N THR A 63 -13.59 12.24 22.18
CA THR A 63 -12.25 11.84 21.73
C THR A 63 -11.92 12.43 20.37
N THR A 64 -10.75 13.08 20.27
CA THR A 64 -10.17 13.53 19.01
C THR A 64 -8.76 12.91 18.87
N PRO A 65 -8.29 12.56 17.67
CA PRO A 65 -8.96 12.77 16.38
C PRO A 65 -10.13 11.82 16.14
N CYS A 66 -11.16 12.33 15.46
CA CYS A 66 -12.30 11.55 15.01
C CYS A 66 -12.59 11.84 13.53
N ILE A 67 -13.42 11.01 12.89
CA ILE A 67 -13.78 11.20 11.49
C ILE A 67 -15.23 11.72 11.42
N ALA A 68 -15.43 12.80 10.68
CA ALA A 68 -16.74 13.41 10.43
C ALA A 68 -17.18 13.18 8.97
N GLN A 69 -18.45 12.90 8.79
CA GLN A 69 -19.07 12.85 7.47
C GLN A 69 -19.57 14.24 7.09
N VAL A 70 -19.16 14.70 5.92
CA VAL A 70 -19.59 15.99 5.35
C VAL A 70 -20.15 15.78 3.94
N ILE A 71 -20.94 16.71 3.48
CA ILE A 71 -21.42 16.77 2.09
C ILE A 71 -20.60 17.83 1.38
N THR A 72 -20.03 17.50 0.23
CA THR A 72 -19.33 18.47 -0.61
C THR A 72 -20.32 19.41 -1.30
N ASP A 73 -19.83 20.54 -1.83
CA ASP A 73 -20.63 21.47 -2.60
C ASP A 73 -21.32 20.82 -3.82
N GLU A 74 -20.78 19.68 -4.28
CA GLU A 74 -21.32 18.85 -5.36
C GLU A 74 -22.39 17.84 -4.88
N GLY A 75 -22.73 17.83 -3.59
CA GLY A 75 -23.72 16.93 -2.99
C GLY A 75 -23.20 15.52 -2.70
N LEU A 76 -21.91 15.27 -2.80
CA LEU A 76 -21.30 13.96 -2.55
C LEU A 76 -20.90 13.81 -1.08
N ALA A 77 -21.15 12.62 -0.52
CA ALA A 77 -20.71 12.28 0.81
C ALA A 77 -19.18 12.16 0.87
N HIS A 78 -18.55 12.93 1.74
CA HIS A 78 -17.10 12.96 1.95
C HIS A 78 -16.77 12.79 3.43
N PHE A 79 -15.55 12.34 3.75
CA PHE A 79 -15.08 12.18 5.12
C PHE A 79 -13.89 13.10 5.37
N VAL A 80 -13.90 13.75 6.52
CA VAL A 80 -12.81 14.59 7.00
C VAL A 80 -12.41 14.18 8.42
N THR A 81 -11.16 14.41 8.77
CA THR A 81 -10.65 14.12 10.11
C THR A 81 -10.69 15.38 10.96
N VAL A 82 -11.33 15.31 12.11
CA VAL A 82 -11.38 16.40 13.10
C VAL A 82 -10.27 16.16 14.11
N PHE A 83 -9.27 17.03 14.13
CA PHE A 83 -8.12 16.95 15.05
C PHE A 83 -8.32 17.72 16.34
N LYS A 84 -8.98 18.88 16.25
CA LYS A 84 -9.22 19.75 17.41
C LYS A 84 -10.45 20.61 17.18
N LYS A 85 -11.13 20.91 18.23
CA LYS A 85 -12.34 21.77 18.23
C LYS A 85 -12.44 22.60 19.49
N THR A 86 -13.31 23.62 19.49
CA THR A 86 -13.75 24.30 20.70
C THR A 86 -14.55 23.30 21.55
N THR A 87 -14.21 23.20 22.84
CA THR A 87 -14.86 22.27 23.77
C THR A 87 -15.35 23.05 24.98
N ILE A 88 -16.61 22.82 25.38
CA ILE A 88 -17.23 23.36 26.57
C ILE A 88 -17.72 22.18 27.41
N LYS A 89 -17.15 22.02 28.63
CA LYS A 89 -17.38 20.82 29.45
C LYS A 89 -18.74 20.82 30.12
N ASP A 90 -19.17 21.98 30.62
CA ASP A 90 -20.43 22.09 31.34
C ASP A 90 -21.63 22.25 30.39
N ASP A 91 -22.65 21.41 30.56
CA ASP A 91 -23.82 21.38 29.73
C ASP A 91 -24.63 22.69 29.85
N GLY A 92 -24.73 23.24 31.06
CA GLY A 92 -25.44 24.52 31.29
C GLY A 92 -24.69 25.71 30.66
N GLU A 93 -23.34 25.68 30.69
CA GLU A 93 -22.52 26.68 30.05
C GLU A 93 -22.63 26.57 28.52
N ARG A 94 -22.62 25.37 28.00
CA ARG A 94 -22.76 25.08 26.56
C ARG A 94 -24.04 25.62 25.99
N ARG A 95 -25.17 25.37 26.72
CA ARG A 95 -26.50 25.88 26.32
C ARG A 95 -26.55 27.43 26.36
N ARG A 96 -26.00 28.03 27.41
CA ARG A 96 -25.88 29.51 27.52
C ARG A 96 -25.00 30.10 26.42
N HIS A 97 -23.91 29.43 26.08
CA HIS A 97 -23.05 29.85 24.99
C HIS A 97 -23.75 29.83 23.63
N MET A 98 -24.49 28.80 23.34
CA MET A 98 -25.28 28.69 22.10
C MET A 98 -26.35 29.78 22.01
N LEU A 99 -27.09 30.03 23.10
CA LEU A 99 -28.10 31.08 23.13
C LEU A 99 -27.51 32.48 22.90
N ARG A 100 -26.36 32.79 23.52
CA ARG A 100 -25.65 34.06 23.26
C ARG A 100 -25.19 34.19 21.81
N GLN A 101 -24.68 33.13 21.21
CA GLN A 101 -24.29 33.16 19.79
C GLN A 101 -25.48 33.40 18.87
N GLU A 102 -26.60 32.81 19.19
CA GLU A 102 -27.83 32.99 18.43
C GLU A 102 -28.37 34.42 18.53
N GLU A 103 -28.32 35.02 19.73
CA GLU A 103 -28.65 36.43 19.95
C GLU A 103 -27.71 37.38 19.21
N GLU A 104 -26.38 37.12 19.30
CA GLU A 104 -25.39 37.91 18.56
C GLU A 104 -25.55 37.80 17.05
N ARG A 105 -25.94 36.61 16.56
CA ARG A 105 -26.26 36.39 15.14
C ARG A 105 -27.47 37.20 14.68
N LYS A 106 -28.52 37.23 15.48
CA LYS A 106 -29.71 38.03 15.20
C LYS A 106 -29.39 39.54 15.18
N LYS A 107 -28.66 40.03 16.19
CA LYS A 107 -28.20 41.41 16.24
C LYS A 107 -27.35 41.83 15.04
N CYS A 108 -26.40 40.96 14.63
CA CYS A 108 -25.57 41.21 13.45
C CYS A 108 -26.39 41.23 12.16
N ALA A 109 -27.44 40.40 12.06
CA ALA A 109 -28.35 40.39 10.90
C ALA A 109 -29.17 41.66 10.82
N ASP A 110 -29.70 42.13 11.95
CA ASP A 110 -30.46 43.39 12.04
C ASP A 110 -29.60 44.62 11.71
N GLU A 111 -28.31 44.58 12.07
CA GLU A 111 -27.33 45.62 11.78
C GLU A 111 -26.69 45.51 10.38
N GLY A 112 -27.03 44.50 9.59
CA GLY A 112 -26.41 44.23 8.29
C GLY A 112 -24.94 43.84 8.34
N LYS A 113 -24.43 43.43 9.52
CA LYS A 113 -23.06 43.01 9.75
C LYS A 113 -22.90 41.49 9.63
N LYS A 114 -21.73 41.03 9.12
CA LYS A 114 -21.44 39.62 9.04
C LYS A 114 -21.06 39.07 10.43
N PHE A 115 -21.86 38.15 10.97
CA PHE A 115 -21.54 37.44 12.20
C PHE A 115 -20.23 36.62 12.07
N ARG A 116 -19.32 36.70 13.03
CA ARG A 116 -18.09 35.93 13.12
C ARG A 116 -18.16 34.97 14.30
N CYS A 117 -18.41 33.69 14.02
CA CYS A 117 -18.32 32.64 15.04
C CYS A 117 -16.90 32.53 15.58
N ARG A 118 -16.75 32.58 16.92
CA ARG A 118 -15.46 32.44 17.61
C ARG A 118 -15.02 30.98 17.74
N ASP A 119 -15.98 30.07 17.71
CA ASP A 119 -15.70 28.63 17.78
C ASP A 119 -15.08 28.14 16.50
N TYR A 120 -14.12 27.23 16.66
CA TYR A 120 -13.35 26.71 15.54
C TYR A 120 -13.23 25.19 15.58
N VAL A 121 -12.99 24.63 14.42
CA VAL A 121 -12.66 23.23 14.20
C VAL A 121 -11.41 23.16 13.33
N ILE A 122 -10.45 22.30 13.70
CA ILE A 122 -9.29 21.99 12.87
C ILE A 122 -9.58 20.67 12.17
N ILE A 123 -9.75 20.75 10.86
CA ILE A 123 -10.05 19.60 10.01
C ILE A 123 -8.87 19.25 9.14
N GLY A 124 -8.65 17.97 8.92
CA GLY A 124 -7.77 17.42 7.89
C GLY A 124 -8.61 16.84 6.78
N ASP A 125 -8.59 17.48 5.63
CA ASP A 125 -9.20 16.99 4.41
C ASP A 125 -8.12 16.27 3.58
N PRO A 126 -8.29 14.99 3.23
CA PRO A 126 -7.32 14.27 2.41
C PRO A 126 -7.05 14.90 1.04
N ALA A 127 -7.99 15.69 0.52
CA ALA A 127 -7.85 16.39 -0.75
C ALA A 127 -7.25 17.79 -0.62
N LYS A 128 -7.16 18.31 0.61
CA LYS A 128 -6.70 19.66 0.94
C LYS A 128 -5.74 19.60 2.13
N GLU A 129 -5.27 20.71 2.59
CA GLU A 129 -4.41 20.81 3.77
C GLU A 129 -5.20 20.80 5.09
N LEU A 130 -4.47 20.72 6.23
CA LEU A 130 -5.01 20.98 7.54
C LEU A 130 -5.54 22.41 7.60
N LYS A 131 -6.84 22.57 7.82
CA LYS A 131 -7.48 23.87 7.83
C LYS A 131 -8.20 24.14 9.14
N LYS A 132 -8.02 25.34 9.68
CA LYS A 132 -8.84 25.85 10.78
C LYS A 132 -10.03 26.60 10.20
N ILE A 133 -11.24 26.11 10.44
CA ILE A 133 -12.48 26.73 9.97
C ILE A 133 -13.38 27.09 11.14
N SER A 134 -14.31 28.02 10.91
CA SER A 134 -15.32 28.35 11.91
C SER A 134 -16.33 27.21 12.06
N LEU A 135 -16.90 27.08 13.25
CA LEU A 135 -17.91 26.07 13.51
C LEU A 135 -19.13 26.22 12.57
N ASP A 136 -19.51 27.44 12.22
CA ASP A 136 -20.59 27.71 11.30
C ASP A 136 -20.32 27.23 9.87
N GLU A 137 -19.08 27.39 9.40
CA GLU A 137 -18.66 26.91 8.09
C GLU A 137 -18.62 25.38 8.05
N PHE A 138 -18.16 24.75 9.12
CA PHE A 138 -18.15 23.29 9.25
C PHE A 138 -19.59 22.73 9.21
N TYR A 139 -20.52 23.36 9.95
CA TYR A 139 -21.90 22.88 10.06
C TYR A 139 -22.72 23.01 8.79
N LYS A 140 -22.33 23.86 7.85
CA LYS A 140 -23.02 23.95 6.54
C LYS A 140 -22.97 22.62 5.78
N ASN A 141 -21.86 21.91 5.93
CA ASN A 141 -21.56 20.69 5.17
C ASN A 141 -21.59 19.44 6.05
N PHE A 142 -21.69 19.57 7.36
CA PHE A 142 -21.68 18.45 8.30
C PHE A 142 -23.03 17.73 8.36
N THR A 143 -23.00 16.40 8.25
CA THR A 143 -24.21 15.54 8.26
C THR A 143 -24.70 15.18 9.66
N GLY A 144 -23.94 15.53 10.68
CA GLY A 144 -24.19 15.12 12.07
C GLY A 144 -23.53 13.78 12.44
N VAL A 145 -22.90 13.06 11.53
CA VAL A 145 -22.34 11.75 11.78
C VAL A 145 -20.84 11.85 12.09
N LEU A 146 -20.44 11.30 13.25
CA LEU A 146 -19.05 11.18 13.69
C LEU A 146 -18.70 9.70 13.93
N LEU A 147 -17.50 9.32 13.55
CA LEU A 147 -16.86 8.09 13.96
C LEU A 147 -15.79 8.42 15.01
N LEU A 148 -16.08 8.13 16.25
CA LEU A 148 -15.15 8.27 17.37
C LEU A 148 -14.23 7.04 17.42
N MET A 149 -12.95 7.24 17.71
CA MET A 149 -11.96 6.18 17.76
C MET A 149 -11.02 6.39 18.94
N THR A 150 -10.84 5.34 19.73
CA THR A 150 -9.88 5.30 20.84
C THR A 150 -8.98 4.08 20.69
N PRO A 151 -7.66 4.21 20.86
CA PRO A 151 -6.79 3.05 20.84
C PRO A 151 -7.09 2.14 22.03
N THR A 152 -7.19 0.84 21.78
CA THR A 152 -7.34 -0.21 22.80
C THR A 152 -5.97 -0.73 23.26
N SER A 153 -5.95 -1.62 24.26
CA SER A 153 -4.72 -2.30 24.69
C SER A 153 -4.07 -3.16 23.59
N GLU A 154 -4.84 -3.55 22.59
CA GLU A 154 -4.36 -4.32 21.43
C GLU A 154 -3.73 -3.44 20.34
N PHE A 155 -3.89 -2.14 20.43
CA PHE A 155 -3.32 -1.19 19.47
C PHE A 155 -1.79 -1.18 19.54
N LYS A 156 -1.14 -1.59 18.47
CA LYS A 156 0.33 -1.57 18.36
C LYS A 156 0.75 -0.40 17.47
N ALA A 157 1.37 0.60 18.08
CA ALA A 157 2.05 1.67 17.34
C ALA A 157 3.26 1.12 16.59
N GLY A 158 3.65 1.74 15.49
CA GLY A 158 4.84 1.41 14.72
C GLY A 158 4.60 1.33 13.22
N LYS A 159 5.70 1.22 12.48
CA LYS A 159 5.65 0.97 11.04
C LYS A 159 5.23 -0.47 10.80
N GLN A 160 4.12 -0.66 10.14
CA GLN A 160 3.80 -1.97 9.62
C GLN A 160 4.78 -2.25 8.46
N LYS A 161 5.82 -3.05 8.75
CA LYS A 161 6.80 -3.47 7.74
C LYS A 161 6.02 -4.14 6.60
N GLN A 162 5.76 -3.41 5.53
CA GLN A 162 5.52 -4.07 4.25
C GLN A 162 6.77 -4.87 3.98
N GLY A 163 6.67 -6.20 4.03
CA GLY A 163 7.78 -7.05 3.61
C GLY A 163 8.21 -6.57 2.23
N SER A 164 9.48 -6.16 2.10
CA SER A 164 10.05 -5.71 0.83
C SER A 164 9.57 -6.65 -0.27
N MET A 165 9.10 -6.11 -1.41
CA MET A 165 8.74 -6.94 -2.59
C MET A 165 9.86 -7.92 -2.93
N VAL A 166 11.11 -7.45 -2.79
CA VAL A 166 12.32 -8.27 -2.98
C VAL A 166 12.38 -9.43 -1.98
N LYS A 167 12.01 -9.20 -0.71
CA LYS A 167 11.99 -10.27 0.29
C LYS A 167 10.93 -11.31 -0.01
N ARG A 168 9.71 -10.90 -0.39
CA ARG A 168 8.64 -11.83 -0.81
C ARG A 168 9.04 -12.63 -2.05
N PHE A 169 9.70 -11.98 -3.01
CA PHE A 169 10.22 -12.64 -4.20
C PHE A 169 11.32 -13.64 -3.84
N LEU A 170 12.27 -13.26 -2.97
CA LEU A 170 13.30 -14.15 -2.47
C LEU A 170 12.73 -15.32 -1.67
N ASP A 171 11.71 -15.10 -0.87
CA ASP A 171 11.05 -16.17 -0.10
C ASP A 171 10.37 -17.21 -1.02
N LEU A 172 9.91 -16.81 -2.21
CA LEU A 172 9.40 -17.72 -3.25
C LEU A 172 10.53 -18.49 -3.96
N LEU A 173 11.71 -17.89 -4.08
CA LEU A 173 12.88 -18.50 -4.74
C LEU A 173 13.69 -19.40 -3.81
N LEU A 174 13.76 -19.08 -2.51
CA LEU A 174 14.56 -19.81 -1.51
C LEU A 174 14.29 -21.33 -1.45
N PRO A 175 13.04 -21.83 -1.58
CA PRO A 175 12.76 -23.25 -1.63
C PRO A 175 13.46 -23.96 -2.80
N GLN A 176 13.76 -23.24 -3.89
CA GLN A 176 14.35 -23.75 -5.12
C GLN A 176 15.87 -23.48 -5.23
N LYS A 177 16.54 -23.12 -4.12
CA LYS A 177 17.97 -22.76 -4.08
C LYS A 177 18.90 -23.79 -4.73
N LYS A 178 18.59 -25.09 -4.63
CA LYS A 178 19.35 -26.14 -5.27
C LYS A 178 19.30 -26.06 -6.79
N LEU A 179 18.12 -25.81 -7.36
CA LEU A 179 17.95 -25.67 -8.82
C LEU A 179 18.68 -24.42 -9.35
N PHE A 180 18.61 -23.31 -8.61
CA PHE A 180 19.38 -22.10 -8.94
C PHE A 180 20.88 -22.37 -8.92
N PHE A 181 21.36 -23.08 -7.91
CA PHE A 181 22.79 -23.46 -7.82
C PHE A 181 23.23 -24.29 -9.03
N TYR A 182 22.46 -25.32 -9.43
CA TYR A 182 22.76 -26.11 -10.62
C TYR A 182 22.71 -25.29 -11.91
N ALA A 183 21.77 -24.37 -12.05
CA ALA A 183 21.68 -23.48 -13.20
C ALA A 183 22.91 -22.55 -13.31
N ILE A 184 23.36 -21.99 -12.19
CA ILE A 184 24.56 -21.14 -12.13
C ILE A 184 25.81 -21.97 -12.43
N LEU A 185 25.95 -23.13 -11.79
CA LEU A 185 27.08 -24.02 -12.00
C LEU A 185 27.19 -24.44 -13.47
N SER A 186 26.07 -24.87 -14.09
CA SER A 186 26.08 -25.23 -15.52
C SER A 186 26.42 -24.04 -16.42
N SER A 187 26.05 -22.81 -16.06
CA SER A 187 26.42 -21.59 -16.79
C SER A 187 27.93 -21.35 -16.72
N VAL A 188 28.53 -21.51 -15.54
CA VAL A 188 29.99 -21.36 -15.39
C VAL A 188 30.76 -22.40 -16.24
N VAL A 189 30.32 -23.67 -16.17
CA VAL A 189 30.93 -24.74 -16.98
C VAL A 189 30.81 -24.43 -18.48
N MET A 190 29.64 -23.99 -18.94
CA MET A 190 29.42 -23.59 -20.35
C MET A 190 30.33 -22.42 -20.78
N THR A 191 30.55 -21.46 -19.89
CA THR A 191 31.45 -20.33 -20.18
C THR A 191 32.90 -20.82 -20.34
N VAL A 192 33.38 -21.71 -19.48
CA VAL A 192 34.72 -22.30 -19.56
C VAL A 192 34.87 -23.09 -20.85
N LEU A 193 33.88 -23.94 -21.21
CA LEU A 193 33.90 -24.70 -22.46
C LEU A 193 33.85 -23.78 -23.69
N GLY A 194 33.13 -22.66 -23.62
CA GLY A 194 33.10 -21.66 -24.69
C GLY A 194 34.45 -20.98 -24.92
N ILE A 195 35.16 -20.65 -23.84
CA ILE A 195 36.54 -20.10 -23.91
C ILE A 195 37.47 -21.14 -24.50
N ALA A 196 37.41 -22.39 -24.06
CA ALA A 196 38.21 -23.48 -24.60
C ALA A 196 37.98 -23.71 -26.10
N SER A 197 36.71 -23.66 -26.53
CA SER A 197 36.31 -23.75 -27.94
C SER A 197 36.85 -22.58 -28.78
N SER A 198 36.86 -21.37 -28.24
CA SER A 198 37.40 -20.17 -28.91
C SER A 198 38.93 -20.29 -29.06
N MET A 199 39.65 -20.75 -28.02
CA MET A 199 41.12 -20.99 -28.09
C MET A 199 41.45 -22.09 -29.10
N TYR A 200 40.63 -23.14 -29.16
CA TYR A 200 40.79 -24.21 -30.14
C TYR A 200 40.68 -23.67 -31.58
N ASN A 201 39.66 -22.86 -31.88
CA ASN A 201 39.49 -22.26 -33.21
C ASN A 201 40.69 -21.39 -33.58
N LYS A 202 41.25 -20.65 -32.64
CA LYS A 202 42.48 -19.87 -32.84
C LYS A 202 43.66 -20.77 -33.23
N ILE A 203 43.95 -21.80 -32.46
CA ILE A 203 45.06 -22.73 -32.72
C ILE A 203 44.89 -23.44 -34.06
N LEU A 204 43.66 -23.83 -34.42
CA LEU A 204 43.35 -24.47 -35.70
C LEU A 204 43.67 -23.55 -36.87
N MET A 205 43.28 -22.27 -36.81
CA MET A 205 43.45 -21.31 -37.92
C MET A 205 44.89 -20.77 -38.00
N ASP A 206 45.54 -20.52 -36.86
CA ASP A 206 46.83 -19.85 -36.82
C ASP A 206 48.01 -20.83 -36.94
N GLU A 207 47.88 -22.05 -36.42
CA GLU A 207 49.00 -22.98 -36.31
C GLU A 207 48.84 -24.22 -37.20
N ILE A 208 47.70 -24.86 -37.22
CA ILE A 208 47.52 -26.17 -37.88
C ILE A 208 47.28 -26.02 -39.36
N LEU A 209 46.45 -25.10 -39.78
CA LEU A 209 46.07 -24.91 -41.18
C LEU A 209 47.24 -24.42 -42.05
N PRO A 210 48.06 -23.42 -41.64
CA PRO A 210 49.19 -22.92 -42.41
C PRO A 210 50.32 -23.93 -42.58
N TYR A 211 50.57 -24.78 -41.57
CA TYR A 211 51.68 -25.72 -41.59
C TYR A 211 51.35 -27.11 -42.16
N GLY A 212 50.09 -27.36 -42.55
CA GLY A 212 49.66 -28.58 -43.23
C GLY A 212 49.86 -29.88 -42.43
N LEU A 213 49.88 -29.84 -41.09
CA LEU A 213 50.15 -30.95 -40.18
C LEU A 213 48.98 -31.93 -40.08
N LYS A 214 48.83 -32.82 -41.09
CA LYS A 214 47.68 -33.73 -41.23
C LYS A 214 47.43 -34.66 -40.03
N SER A 215 48.46 -35.19 -39.40
CA SER A 215 48.31 -36.07 -38.23
C SER A 215 47.81 -35.34 -37.00
N LEU A 216 48.25 -34.09 -36.78
CA LEU A 216 47.78 -33.23 -35.70
C LEU A 216 46.34 -32.77 -35.96
N LEU A 217 45.97 -32.50 -37.22
CA LEU A 217 44.63 -32.10 -37.61
C LEU A 217 43.59 -33.13 -37.14
N ILE A 218 43.82 -34.41 -37.42
CA ILE A 218 42.88 -35.50 -37.05
C ILE A 218 42.71 -35.59 -35.54
N SER A 219 43.78 -35.53 -34.76
CA SER A 219 43.72 -35.58 -33.31
C SER A 219 42.97 -34.39 -32.69
N VAL A 220 43.18 -33.20 -33.24
CA VAL A 220 42.56 -31.97 -32.78
C VAL A 220 41.07 -31.93 -33.13
N ILE A 221 40.66 -32.41 -34.32
CA ILE A 221 39.25 -32.55 -34.69
C ILE A 221 38.54 -33.54 -33.79
N LEU A 222 39.17 -34.65 -33.42
CA LEU A 222 38.59 -35.65 -32.52
C LEU A 222 38.36 -35.08 -31.13
N VAL A 223 39.32 -34.39 -30.54
CA VAL A 223 39.20 -33.73 -29.23
C VAL A 223 38.10 -32.67 -29.27
N PHE A 224 38.07 -31.85 -30.32
CA PHE A 224 37.03 -30.82 -30.47
C PHE A 224 35.62 -31.41 -30.60
N SER A 225 35.50 -32.51 -31.35
CA SER A 225 34.19 -33.21 -31.48
C SER A 225 33.70 -33.70 -30.12
N ILE A 226 34.59 -34.24 -29.28
CA ILE A 226 34.25 -34.68 -27.92
C ILE A 226 33.79 -33.47 -27.07
N VAL A 227 34.55 -32.38 -27.10
CA VAL A 227 34.22 -31.16 -26.36
C VAL A 227 32.86 -30.58 -26.83
N SER A 228 32.64 -30.56 -28.14
CA SER A 228 31.37 -30.06 -28.71
C SER A 228 30.15 -30.90 -28.31
N VAL A 229 30.26 -32.23 -28.37
CA VAL A 229 29.23 -33.13 -27.91
C VAL A 229 28.94 -32.96 -26.40
N THR A 230 30.00 -32.88 -25.60
CA THR A 230 29.86 -32.64 -24.16
C THR A 230 29.18 -31.30 -23.87
N SER A 231 29.54 -30.24 -24.59
CA SER A 231 28.93 -28.93 -24.47
C SER A 231 27.45 -28.97 -24.84
N ALA A 232 27.07 -29.69 -25.91
CA ALA A 232 25.67 -29.86 -26.33
C ALA A 232 24.86 -30.59 -25.25
N LEU A 233 25.38 -31.66 -24.66
CA LEU A 233 24.71 -32.39 -23.58
C LEU A 233 24.53 -31.53 -22.34
N ILE A 234 25.56 -30.80 -21.90
CA ILE A 234 25.47 -29.88 -20.76
C ILE A 234 24.41 -28.76 -21.05
N SER A 235 24.40 -28.23 -22.26
CA SER A 235 23.42 -27.24 -22.69
C SER A 235 21.97 -27.77 -22.61
N MET A 236 21.76 -29.00 -23.05
CA MET A 236 20.46 -29.66 -22.98
C MET A 236 19.99 -29.82 -21.52
N VAL A 237 20.85 -30.34 -20.67
CA VAL A 237 20.54 -30.50 -19.22
C VAL A 237 20.23 -29.14 -18.58
N ARG A 238 21.03 -28.11 -18.88
CA ARG A 238 20.80 -26.74 -18.39
C ARG A 238 19.43 -26.22 -18.81
N GLN A 239 19.05 -26.40 -20.08
CA GLN A 239 17.75 -25.97 -20.60
C GLN A 239 16.60 -26.66 -19.86
N TRP A 240 16.71 -27.95 -19.62
CA TRP A 240 15.74 -28.70 -18.81
C TRP A 240 15.60 -28.17 -17.38
N VAL A 241 16.72 -27.88 -16.71
CA VAL A 241 16.73 -27.30 -15.35
C VAL A 241 16.07 -25.93 -15.35
N LEU A 242 16.34 -25.08 -16.35
CA LEU A 242 15.74 -23.74 -16.48
C LEU A 242 14.23 -23.81 -16.71
N ILE A 243 13.77 -24.69 -17.62
CA ILE A 243 12.33 -24.89 -17.88
C ILE A 243 11.62 -25.35 -16.59
N TYR A 244 12.18 -26.34 -15.90
CA TYR A 244 11.62 -26.86 -14.67
C TYR A 244 11.57 -25.78 -13.56
N LEU A 245 12.60 -24.96 -13.46
CA LEU A 245 12.66 -23.83 -12.54
C LEU A 245 11.59 -22.78 -12.88
N SER A 246 11.44 -22.44 -14.17
CA SER A 246 10.43 -21.48 -14.64
C SER A 246 9.03 -21.94 -14.24
N ILE A 247 8.68 -23.18 -14.53
CA ILE A 247 7.36 -23.74 -14.18
C ILE A 247 7.11 -23.67 -12.66
N LYS A 248 8.12 -24.00 -11.84
CA LYS A 248 7.99 -23.96 -10.37
C LYS A 248 7.87 -22.55 -9.79
N VAL A 249 8.31 -21.53 -10.49
CA VAL A 249 8.19 -20.13 -10.08
C VAL A 249 6.91 -19.53 -10.64
N ASP A 250 6.57 -19.81 -11.91
CA ASP A 250 5.43 -19.21 -12.60
C ASP A 250 4.08 -19.66 -12.03
N ILE A 251 3.93 -20.94 -11.66
CA ILE A 251 2.67 -21.46 -11.12
C ILE A 251 2.25 -20.76 -9.82
N PRO A 252 3.10 -20.65 -8.77
CA PRO A 252 2.73 -19.92 -7.55
C PRO A 252 2.47 -18.43 -7.78
N LEU A 253 3.21 -17.79 -8.71
CA LEU A 253 2.98 -16.39 -9.06
C LEU A 253 1.63 -16.20 -9.74
N MET A 254 1.27 -17.06 -10.71
CA MET A 254 -0.03 -17.04 -11.37
C MET A 254 -1.17 -17.28 -10.38
N LEU A 255 -1.07 -18.31 -9.54
CA LEU A 255 -2.08 -18.60 -8.53
C LEU A 255 -2.22 -17.45 -7.52
N GLY A 256 -1.11 -16.83 -7.12
CA GLY A 256 -1.12 -15.64 -6.27
C GLY A 256 -1.81 -14.44 -6.93
N TYR A 257 -1.53 -14.22 -8.20
CA TYR A 257 -2.17 -13.17 -9.00
C TYR A 257 -3.67 -13.40 -9.16
N PHE A 258 -4.09 -14.59 -9.58
CA PHE A 258 -5.51 -14.94 -9.69
C PHE A 258 -6.22 -14.86 -8.35
N GLY A 259 -5.60 -15.37 -7.27
CA GLY A 259 -6.15 -15.25 -5.92
C GLY A 259 -6.33 -13.80 -5.47
N HIS A 260 -5.48 -12.88 -5.91
CA HIS A 260 -5.64 -11.45 -5.66
C HIS A 260 -6.77 -10.85 -6.51
N VAL A 261 -6.83 -11.18 -7.80
CA VAL A 261 -7.88 -10.70 -8.73
C VAL A 261 -9.27 -11.16 -8.28
N PHE A 262 -9.43 -12.40 -7.86
CA PHE A 262 -10.72 -12.92 -7.36
C PHE A 262 -11.15 -12.31 -6.01
N ARG A 263 -10.24 -11.73 -5.25
CA ARG A 263 -10.55 -11.00 -4.01
C ARG A 263 -10.90 -9.54 -4.24
N LEU A 264 -10.62 -9.00 -5.42
CA LEU A 264 -11.07 -7.67 -5.78
C LEU A 264 -12.60 -7.69 -5.89
N PRO A 265 -13.31 -6.78 -5.23
CA PRO A 265 -14.77 -6.70 -5.35
C PRO A 265 -15.12 -6.38 -6.81
N MET A 266 -15.61 -7.40 -7.52
CA MET A 266 -16.16 -7.21 -8.87
C MET A 266 -17.52 -6.53 -8.73
N LYS A 267 -17.50 -5.20 -8.66
CA LYS A 267 -18.66 -4.36 -8.93
C LYS A 267 -18.28 -3.44 -10.09
N PHE A 268 -18.49 -3.96 -11.27
CA PHE A 268 -18.63 -3.16 -12.48
C PHE A 268 -20.03 -2.60 -12.54
#